data_21e65a354e4b31db1d8521dbcc91be77
#
_entry.id   21e65a354e4b31db1d8521dbcc91be77
#
_cell.length_a   1.000
_cell.length_b   1.000
_cell.length_c   1.000
_cell.angle_alpha   90.00
_cell.angle_beta   90.00
_cell.angle_gamma   90.00
#
_symmetry.space_group_name_H-M   'P 1'
#
loop_
_entity.id
_entity.type
_entity.pdbx_description
1 polymer ?
#
loop_
_entity_poly.entity_id
_entity_poly.type
_entity_poly.pdbx_seq_one_letter_code
_entity_poly.pdbx_strand_id
1 'polypeptide(L)'
;MILPSFYLSTRNIALTACFAALYVVFSFWNLFPVIGTEGRWINAAVIMAPLFGIILGPYHGVLAITIGGITGAFFQITGPFGPLSFIPHAAAAFCSGMLFIKRQKICVAVYASFLFLFAFFPVIGPVWLWPSVIWLDLIGLVVLVSPLQSRATDVMSESSSSVGLIFGVAVTCLTATLFGHVIGNILFEVIYLQANSSVDFWRTTWQGLTFLYPVERGLVTLVVTLVGTPLMKTLKMYGFRYFSME
;
A
#
# COMPACT_ATOMS: atom_id res chain seq x y z
N MET A 1 24.63 8.31 6.59
CA MET A 1 23.22 8.03 6.29
C MET A 1 22.71 7.07 7.36
N ILE A 2 22.15 7.60 8.46
CA ILE A 2 21.70 6.80 9.61
C ILE A 2 20.28 6.37 9.29
N LEU A 3 20.04 5.07 9.18
CA LEU A 3 18.69 4.50 9.14
C LEU A 3 18.04 4.75 10.50
N PRO A 4 16.75 5.10 10.57
CA PRO A 4 16.05 5.22 11.84
C PRO A 4 16.20 3.89 12.58
N SER A 5 16.71 3.96 13.80
CA SER A 5 16.96 2.80 14.63
C SER A 5 15.64 2.12 15.00
N PHE A 6 15.61 0.80 14.91
CA PHE A 6 14.48 0.00 15.36
C PHE A 6 14.50 -0.07 16.90
N TYR A 7 13.77 0.82 17.57
CA TYR A 7 13.70 0.82 19.03
C TYR A 7 12.52 -0.03 19.52
N LEU A 8 12.83 -1.06 20.28
CA LEU A 8 11.87 -1.90 20.99
C LEU A 8 11.55 -1.29 22.37
N SER A 9 10.72 -0.26 22.40
CA SER A 9 10.11 0.18 23.66
C SER A 9 8.82 -0.62 23.93
N THR A 10 8.44 -0.78 25.19
CA THR A 10 7.19 -1.46 25.59
C THR A 10 5.98 -0.85 24.89
N ARG A 11 5.94 0.48 24.71
CA ARG A 11 4.92 1.20 23.98
C ARG A 11 4.87 0.76 22.50
N ASN A 12 6.04 0.65 21.86
CA ASN A 12 6.13 0.29 20.45
C ASN A 12 5.66 -1.13 20.22
N ILE A 13 6.03 -2.06 21.10
CA ILE A 13 5.58 -3.46 21.04
C ILE A 13 4.06 -3.52 21.21
N ALA A 14 3.50 -2.86 22.23
CA ALA A 14 2.06 -2.86 22.48
C ALA A 14 1.27 -2.29 21.30
N LEU A 15 1.70 -1.15 20.74
CA LEU A 15 1.05 -0.54 19.58
C LEU A 15 1.16 -1.44 18.34
N THR A 16 2.32 -2.04 18.07
CA THR A 16 2.50 -2.98 16.96
C THR A 16 1.53 -4.16 17.09
N ALA A 17 1.38 -4.72 18.30
CA ALA A 17 0.45 -5.83 18.56
C ALA A 17 -1.01 -5.39 18.37
N CYS A 18 -1.41 -4.22 18.89
CA CYS A 18 -2.76 -3.68 18.69
C CYS A 18 -3.08 -3.46 17.20
N PHE A 19 -2.14 -2.91 16.44
CA PHE A 19 -2.32 -2.69 15.00
C PHE A 19 -2.31 -4.00 14.21
N ALA A 20 -1.53 -5.01 14.63
CA ALA A 20 -1.59 -6.34 14.05
C ALA A 20 -2.97 -6.98 14.26
N ALA A 21 -3.54 -6.89 15.45
CA ALA A 21 -4.90 -7.36 15.73
C ALA A 21 -5.94 -6.61 14.89
N LEU A 22 -5.80 -5.27 14.77
CA LEU A 22 -6.67 -4.45 13.95
C LEU A 22 -6.59 -4.86 12.46
N TYR A 23 -5.39 -5.15 11.94
CA TYR A 23 -5.21 -5.68 10.58
C TYR A 23 -5.99 -6.98 10.36
N VAL A 24 -5.94 -7.92 11.31
CA VAL A 24 -6.71 -9.18 11.24
C VAL A 24 -8.20 -8.87 11.18
N VAL A 25 -8.72 -7.98 12.03
CA VAL A 25 -10.15 -7.60 12.03
C VAL A 25 -10.58 -7.04 10.67
N PHE A 26 -9.82 -6.13 10.08
CA PHE A 26 -10.14 -5.58 8.76
C PHE A 26 -9.98 -6.58 7.62
N SER A 27 -9.20 -7.65 7.82
CA SER A 27 -9.05 -8.71 6.82
C SER A 27 -10.28 -9.60 6.67
N PHE A 28 -11.25 -9.58 7.60
CA PHE A 28 -12.52 -10.31 7.49
C PHE A 28 -13.49 -9.71 6.46
N TRP A 29 -13.37 -8.42 6.12
CA TRP A 29 -14.30 -7.76 5.21
C TRP A 29 -13.75 -7.73 3.79
N ASN A 30 -14.48 -8.37 2.88
CA ASN A 30 -14.18 -8.36 1.45
C ASN A 30 -14.70 -7.05 0.82
N LEU A 31 -13.87 -6.40 0.00
CA LEU A 31 -14.20 -5.14 -0.68
C LEU A 31 -14.39 -5.31 -2.19
N PHE A 32 -13.35 -5.81 -2.87
CA PHE A 32 -13.32 -5.88 -4.32
C PHE A 32 -13.01 -7.30 -4.79
N PRO A 33 -13.77 -7.85 -5.77
CA PRO A 33 -13.42 -9.11 -6.40
C PRO A 33 -12.16 -8.93 -7.26
N VAL A 34 -11.33 -9.95 -7.34
CA VAL A 34 -10.12 -9.92 -8.17
C VAL A 34 -10.39 -10.60 -9.51
N ILE A 35 -10.31 -9.82 -10.60
CA ILE A 35 -10.45 -10.35 -11.96
C ILE A 35 -9.32 -11.34 -12.26
N GLY A 36 -9.64 -12.42 -12.97
CA GLY A 36 -8.68 -13.46 -13.30
C GLY A 36 -8.46 -14.49 -12.19
N THR A 37 -9.25 -14.42 -11.10
CA THR A 37 -9.19 -15.39 -10.00
C THR A 37 -10.59 -15.90 -9.65
N GLU A 38 -10.71 -17.18 -9.30
CA GLU A 38 -11.98 -17.75 -8.87
C GLU A 38 -12.28 -17.40 -7.41
N GLY A 39 -13.28 -16.51 -7.20
CA GLY A 39 -13.82 -16.20 -5.88
C GLY A 39 -12.85 -15.54 -4.89
N ARG A 40 -11.75 -14.93 -5.35
CA ARG A 40 -10.79 -14.21 -4.50
C ARG A 40 -11.15 -12.73 -4.39
N TRP A 41 -10.90 -12.17 -3.21
CA TRP A 41 -11.27 -10.81 -2.87
C TRP A 41 -10.10 -10.03 -2.26
N ILE A 42 -10.02 -8.74 -2.56
CA ILE A 42 -9.21 -7.78 -1.81
C ILE A 42 -10.00 -7.40 -0.56
N ASN A 43 -9.39 -7.55 0.60
CA ASN A 43 -10.04 -7.24 1.88
C ASN A 43 -9.82 -5.79 2.33
N ALA A 44 -10.60 -5.35 3.33
CA ALA A 44 -10.58 -3.97 3.84
C ALA A 44 -9.26 -3.58 4.53
N ALA A 45 -8.38 -4.52 4.84
CA ALA A 45 -7.06 -4.21 5.39
C ALA A 45 -6.21 -3.35 4.44
N VAL A 46 -6.51 -3.34 3.12
CA VAL A 46 -5.86 -2.44 2.15
C VAL A 46 -6.03 -0.96 2.52
N ILE A 47 -7.16 -0.58 3.12
CA ILE A 47 -7.45 0.79 3.57
C ILE A 47 -6.54 1.19 4.74
N MET A 48 -6.29 0.24 5.65
CA MET A 48 -5.50 0.52 6.86
C MET A 48 -4.00 0.57 6.60
N ALA A 49 -3.52 -0.13 5.57
CA ALA A 49 -2.09 -0.30 5.34
C ALA A 49 -1.29 1.02 5.25
N PRO A 50 -1.69 2.04 4.45
CA PRO A 50 -0.96 3.31 4.41
C PRO A 50 -0.97 4.06 5.75
N LEU A 51 -2.06 3.98 6.52
CA LEU A 51 -2.17 4.63 7.82
C LEU A 51 -1.23 3.99 8.85
N PHE A 52 -1.05 2.67 8.81
CA PHE A 52 -0.13 1.97 9.68
C PHE A 52 1.32 2.45 9.47
N GLY A 53 1.72 2.66 8.23
CA GLY A 53 3.04 3.21 7.92
C GLY A 53 3.23 4.64 8.44
N ILE A 54 2.22 5.50 8.30
CA ILE A 54 2.29 6.88 8.80
C ILE A 54 2.36 6.91 10.32
N ILE A 55 1.54 6.11 11.01
CA ILE A 55 1.40 6.15 12.48
C ILE A 55 2.55 5.43 13.18
N LEU A 56 2.88 4.23 12.74
CA LEU A 56 3.89 3.36 13.35
C LEU A 56 5.29 3.53 12.74
N GLY A 57 5.39 4.29 11.64
CA GLY A 57 6.61 4.34 10.85
C GLY A 57 6.81 3.10 9.97
N PRO A 58 7.83 3.13 9.09
CA PRO A 58 7.99 2.12 8.05
C PRO A 58 8.20 0.70 8.58
N TYR A 59 9.00 0.55 9.63
CA TYR A 59 9.37 -0.79 10.13
C TYR A 59 8.29 -1.42 11.00
N HIS A 60 7.75 -0.68 11.97
CA HIS A 60 6.69 -1.19 12.85
C HIS A 60 5.36 -1.36 12.11
N GLY A 61 5.07 -0.51 11.10
CA GLY A 61 3.93 -0.67 10.22
C GLY A 61 4.00 -1.96 9.40
N VAL A 62 5.16 -2.24 8.80
CA VAL A 62 5.42 -3.51 8.11
C VAL A 62 5.31 -4.70 9.06
N LEU A 63 5.91 -4.60 10.25
CA LEU A 63 5.87 -5.68 11.24
C LEU A 63 4.45 -5.99 11.70
N ALA A 64 3.64 -4.95 11.99
CA ALA A 64 2.23 -5.12 12.38
C ALA A 64 1.43 -5.84 11.29
N ILE A 65 1.58 -5.43 10.02
CA ILE A 65 0.91 -6.06 8.89
C ILE A 65 1.39 -7.50 8.69
N THR A 66 2.68 -7.76 8.83
CA THR A 66 3.26 -9.10 8.67
C THR A 66 2.73 -10.05 9.75
N ILE A 67 2.75 -9.62 11.02
CA ILE A 67 2.20 -10.41 12.12
C ILE A 67 0.70 -10.65 11.91
N GLY A 68 -0.07 -9.59 11.60
CA GLY A 68 -1.50 -9.71 11.35
C GLY A 68 -1.83 -10.58 10.14
N GLY A 69 -1.06 -10.46 9.05
CA GLY A 69 -1.23 -11.27 7.84
C GLY A 69 -0.94 -12.75 8.05
N ILE A 70 0.14 -13.06 8.76
CA ILE A 70 0.47 -14.46 9.15
C ILE A 70 -0.62 -15.01 10.08
N THR A 71 -1.02 -14.23 11.09
CA THR A 71 -2.11 -14.63 12.00
C THR A 71 -3.42 -14.85 11.24
N GLY A 72 -3.79 -13.96 10.32
CA GLY A 72 -4.97 -14.12 9.47
C GLY A 72 -4.93 -15.40 8.62
N ALA A 73 -3.75 -15.76 8.12
CA ALA A 73 -3.58 -16.99 7.35
C ALA A 73 -3.87 -18.27 8.18
N PHE A 74 -3.53 -18.29 9.47
CA PHE A 74 -3.91 -19.40 10.36
C PHE A 74 -5.42 -19.54 10.54
N PHE A 75 -6.16 -18.42 10.46
CA PHE A 75 -7.62 -18.42 10.49
C PHE A 75 -8.25 -18.59 9.10
N GLN A 76 -7.46 -18.95 8.08
CA GLN A 76 -7.88 -19.07 6.68
C GLN A 76 -8.47 -17.78 6.09
N ILE A 77 -8.18 -16.64 6.69
CA ILE A 77 -8.53 -15.33 6.17
C ILE A 77 -7.44 -14.93 5.20
N THR A 78 -7.61 -15.35 3.96
CA THR A 78 -6.61 -15.09 2.92
C THR A 78 -7.22 -14.29 1.77
N GLY A 79 -6.47 -13.29 1.30
CA GLY A 79 -6.81 -12.54 0.11
C GLY A 79 -6.43 -13.28 -1.19
N PRO A 80 -6.24 -12.56 -2.29
CA PRO A 80 -6.03 -13.15 -3.61
C PRO A 80 -4.77 -13.99 -3.73
N PHE A 81 -3.76 -13.72 -2.92
CA PHE A 81 -2.45 -14.39 -2.97
C PHE A 81 -2.28 -15.42 -1.84
N GLY A 82 -3.38 -15.90 -1.26
CA GLY A 82 -3.31 -16.81 -0.12
C GLY A 82 -2.56 -16.20 1.06
N PRO A 83 -1.65 -16.96 1.73
CA PRO A 83 -0.88 -16.46 2.86
C PRO A 83 0.02 -15.24 2.54
N LEU A 84 0.32 -14.98 1.27
CA LEU A 84 1.18 -13.87 0.83
C LEU A 84 0.40 -12.57 0.59
N SER A 85 -0.92 -12.55 0.78
CA SER A 85 -1.77 -11.40 0.50
C SER A 85 -1.46 -10.17 1.35
N PHE A 86 -0.73 -10.32 2.45
CA PHE A 86 -0.29 -9.18 3.27
C PHE A 86 0.90 -8.40 2.65
N ILE A 87 1.65 -9.00 1.72
CA ILE A 87 2.88 -8.39 1.15
C ILE A 87 2.61 -7.03 0.48
N PRO A 88 1.59 -6.89 -0.41
CA PRO A 88 1.25 -5.58 -0.99
C PRO A 88 0.88 -4.54 0.07
N HIS A 89 0.19 -4.95 1.13
CA HIS A 89 -0.18 -4.06 2.23
C HIS A 89 1.04 -3.64 3.05
N ALA A 90 1.95 -4.56 3.35
CA ALA A 90 3.22 -4.27 4.02
C ALA A 90 4.07 -3.29 3.20
N ALA A 91 4.09 -3.46 1.88
CA ALA A 91 4.76 -2.55 0.96
C ALA A 91 4.13 -1.14 0.97
N ALA A 92 2.80 -1.04 1.00
CA ALA A 92 2.11 0.24 1.11
C ALA A 92 2.43 0.95 2.45
N ALA A 93 2.46 0.21 3.56
CA ALA A 93 2.86 0.74 4.86
C ALA A 93 4.34 1.18 4.88
N PHE A 94 5.23 0.39 4.28
CA PHE A 94 6.62 0.79 4.12
C PHE A 94 6.74 2.11 3.37
N CYS A 95 6.10 2.22 2.21
CA CYS A 95 6.14 3.42 1.38
C CYS A 95 5.61 4.64 2.14
N SER A 96 4.42 4.58 2.71
CA SER A 96 3.82 5.71 3.45
C SER A 96 4.66 6.13 4.66
N GLY A 97 5.22 5.16 5.39
CA GLY A 97 6.12 5.43 6.51
C GLY A 97 7.43 6.08 6.06
N MET A 98 8.04 5.58 4.98
CA MET A 98 9.25 6.19 4.40
C MET A 98 9.00 7.60 3.89
N LEU A 99 7.86 7.85 3.26
CA LEU A 99 7.46 9.18 2.82
C LEU A 99 7.29 10.12 4.01
N PHE A 100 6.63 9.66 5.07
CA PHE A 100 6.42 10.46 6.27
C PHE A 100 7.73 10.89 6.95
N ILE A 101 8.77 10.04 6.92
CA ILE A 101 10.12 10.39 7.39
C ILE A 101 11.00 11.05 6.32
N LYS A 102 10.38 11.57 5.25
CA LYS A 102 11.04 12.34 4.16
C LYS A 102 12.12 11.52 3.40
N ARG A 103 11.96 10.19 3.32
CA ARG A 103 12.87 9.28 2.58
C ARG A 103 12.32 8.91 1.19
N GLN A 104 11.74 9.89 0.49
CA GLN A 104 11.12 9.73 -0.83
C GLN A 104 12.02 9.03 -1.86
N LYS A 105 13.33 9.30 -1.88
CA LYS A 105 14.26 8.70 -2.85
C LYS A 105 14.30 7.17 -2.80
N ILE A 106 14.15 6.58 -1.61
CA ILE A 106 14.09 5.12 -1.42
C ILE A 106 12.82 4.58 -2.06
N CYS A 107 11.68 5.24 -1.80
CA CYS A 107 10.40 4.84 -2.40
C CYS A 107 10.45 4.94 -3.94
N VAL A 108 11.05 5.99 -4.49
CA VAL A 108 11.21 6.15 -5.95
C VAL A 108 12.02 5.00 -6.54
N ALA A 109 13.19 4.70 -5.96
CA ALA A 109 14.05 3.64 -6.47
C ALA A 109 13.35 2.27 -6.44
N VAL A 110 12.72 1.94 -5.31
CA VAL A 110 12.02 0.65 -5.15
C VAL A 110 10.79 0.58 -6.05
N TYR A 111 9.98 1.66 -6.12
CA TYR A 111 8.81 1.71 -6.99
C TYR A 111 9.18 1.51 -8.46
N ALA A 112 10.18 2.26 -8.95
CA ALA A 112 10.63 2.17 -10.34
C ALA A 112 11.16 0.77 -10.68
N SER A 113 11.92 0.14 -9.75
CA SER A 113 12.43 -1.22 -9.95
C SER A 113 11.30 -2.25 -10.04
N PHE A 114 10.33 -2.20 -9.14
CA PHE A 114 9.18 -3.12 -9.17
C PHE A 114 8.23 -2.83 -10.33
N LEU A 115 8.03 -1.57 -10.69
CA LEU A 115 7.25 -1.22 -11.89
C LEU A 115 7.90 -1.76 -13.16
N PHE A 116 9.23 -1.67 -13.27
CA PHE A 116 9.96 -2.27 -14.36
C PHE A 116 9.80 -3.80 -14.40
N LEU A 117 9.95 -4.47 -13.26
CA LEU A 117 9.76 -5.93 -13.17
C LEU A 117 8.34 -6.34 -13.57
N PHE A 118 7.31 -5.65 -13.10
CA PHE A 118 5.92 -5.88 -13.50
C PHE A 118 5.71 -5.65 -14.99
N ALA A 119 6.11 -4.49 -15.49
CA ALA A 119 5.87 -4.11 -16.87
C ALA A 119 6.52 -5.05 -17.89
N PHE A 120 7.75 -5.52 -17.60
CA PHE A 120 8.55 -6.38 -18.48
C PHE A 120 8.59 -7.85 -18.01
N PHE A 121 7.63 -8.28 -17.19
CA PHE A 121 7.57 -9.67 -16.77
C PHE A 121 7.62 -10.61 -17.99
N PRO A 122 8.43 -11.67 -17.98
CA PRO A 122 8.61 -12.52 -19.16
C PRO A 122 7.27 -13.08 -19.68
N VAL A 123 7.05 -12.96 -20.99
CA VAL A 123 5.93 -13.52 -21.76
C VAL A 123 4.58 -12.85 -21.48
N ILE A 124 4.22 -12.60 -20.21
CA ILE A 124 2.87 -12.17 -19.80
C ILE A 124 2.80 -10.72 -19.31
N GLY A 125 3.94 -10.06 -19.14
CA GLY A 125 4.00 -8.68 -18.68
C GLY A 125 3.23 -7.72 -19.58
N PRO A 126 2.65 -6.66 -19.00
CA PRO A 126 1.80 -5.71 -19.73
C PRO A 126 2.43 -5.12 -20.98
N VAL A 127 3.72 -4.82 -20.98
CA VAL A 127 4.40 -4.22 -22.14
C VAL A 127 4.28 -5.09 -23.39
N TRP A 128 4.25 -6.42 -23.23
CA TRP A 128 4.14 -7.37 -24.33
C TRP A 128 2.72 -7.56 -24.81
N LEU A 129 1.72 -7.47 -23.92
CA LEU A 129 0.35 -7.88 -24.20
C LEU A 129 -0.64 -6.71 -24.28
N TRP A 130 -0.57 -5.77 -23.31
CA TRP A 130 -1.48 -4.63 -23.21
C TRP A 130 -0.85 -3.49 -22.39
N PRO A 131 0.02 -2.66 -22.99
CA PRO A 131 0.76 -1.60 -22.28
C PRO A 131 -0.12 -0.58 -21.56
N SER A 132 -1.36 -0.43 -22.03
CA SER A 132 -2.28 0.56 -21.47
C SER A 132 -2.61 0.31 -19.99
N VAL A 133 -2.44 -0.90 -19.43
CA VAL A 133 -2.77 -1.16 -18.02
C VAL A 133 -1.81 -0.46 -17.05
N ILE A 134 -0.57 -0.17 -17.46
CA ILE A 134 0.45 0.44 -16.57
C ILE A 134 0.30 1.95 -16.39
N TRP A 135 -0.67 2.60 -17.07
CA TRP A 135 -0.81 4.05 -17.05
C TRP A 135 -1.01 4.61 -15.63
N LEU A 136 -1.80 3.92 -14.81
CA LEU A 136 -2.07 4.34 -13.43
C LEU A 136 -0.81 4.28 -12.56
N ASP A 137 -0.02 3.22 -12.73
CA ASP A 137 1.23 3.03 -12.00
C ASP A 137 2.29 4.05 -12.44
N LEU A 138 2.30 4.42 -13.72
CA LEU A 138 3.14 5.53 -14.22
C LEU A 138 2.74 6.86 -13.60
N ILE A 139 1.43 7.16 -13.48
CA ILE A 139 0.96 8.36 -12.75
C ILE A 139 1.44 8.32 -11.29
N GLY A 140 1.33 7.17 -10.63
CA GLY A 140 1.84 6.99 -9.27
C GLY A 140 3.34 7.31 -9.16
N LEU A 141 4.15 6.85 -10.10
CA LEU A 141 5.57 7.15 -10.15
C LEU A 141 5.83 8.65 -10.40
N VAL A 142 5.10 9.26 -11.33
CA VAL A 142 5.21 10.70 -11.62
C VAL A 142 4.87 11.54 -10.39
N VAL A 143 3.77 11.22 -9.69
CA VAL A 143 3.41 11.89 -8.43
C VAL A 143 4.52 11.68 -7.39
N LEU A 144 5.01 10.45 -7.25
CA LEU A 144 6.07 10.11 -6.29
C LEU A 144 7.36 10.88 -6.53
N VAL A 145 7.76 11.10 -7.80
CA VAL A 145 8.99 11.84 -8.15
C VAL A 145 8.78 13.35 -8.06
N SER A 146 7.56 13.81 -8.22
CA SER A 146 7.24 15.24 -8.32
C SER A 146 7.35 15.99 -6.98
N PRO A 147 7.50 17.33 -7.00
CA PRO A 147 7.43 18.16 -5.80
C PRO A 147 6.09 18.06 -5.05
N LEU A 148 5.04 17.55 -5.70
CA LEU A 148 3.72 17.35 -5.11
C LEU A 148 3.81 16.43 -3.90
N GLN A 149 4.56 15.31 -4.02
CA GLN A 149 4.75 14.36 -2.93
C GLN A 149 5.52 14.99 -1.75
N SER A 150 6.59 15.74 -2.01
CA SER A 150 7.33 16.42 -0.95
C SER A 150 6.45 17.44 -0.21
N ARG A 151 5.68 18.24 -0.96
CA ARG A 151 4.73 19.20 -0.37
C ARG A 151 3.65 18.49 0.46
N ALA A 152 3.12 17.37 -0.04
CA ALA A 152 2.10 16.60 0.66
C ALA A 152 2.61 16.10 2.02
N THR A 153 3.83 15.57 2.07
CA THR A 153 4.43 15.10 3.32
C THR A 153 4.80 16.23 4.27
N ASP A 154 5.29 17.38 3.77
CA ASP A 154 5.59 18.55 4.59
C ASP A 154 4.31 19.09 5.24
N VAL A 155 3.27 19.30 4.43
CA VAL A 155 1.98 19.79 4.94
C VAL A 155 1.34 18.80 5.91
N MET A 156 1.44 17.50 5.65
CA MET A 156 0.93 16.46 6.53
C MET A 156 1.65 16.46 7.89
N SER A 157 2.95 16.72 7.93
CA SER A 157 3.73 16.76 9.16
C SER A 157 3.56 18.08 9.94
N GLU A 158 3.55 19.22 9.26
CA GLU A 158 3.65 20.56 9.85
C GLU A 158 2.31 21.27 10.02
N SER A 159 1.35 21.05 9.09
CA SER A 159 0.10 21.80 9.08
C SER A 159 -0.88 21.37 10.16
N SER A 160 -1.50 22.36 10.80
CA SER A 160 -2.68 22.19 11.66
C SER A 160 -4.00 22.38 10.89
N SER A 161 -3.93 22.83 9.64
CA SER A 161 -5.11 23.10 8.82
C SER A 161 -5.72 21.79 8.33
N SER A 162 -7.05 21.67 8.40
CA SER A 162 -7.77 20.50 7.95
C SER A 162 -7.59 20.26 6.44
N VAL A 163 -7.56 21.30 5.63
CA VAL A 163 -7.35 21.22 4.16
C VAL A 163 -5.96 20.69 3.86
N GLY A 164 -4.94 21.19 4.55
CA GLY A 164 -3.57 20.71 4.41
C GLY A 164 -3.44 19.23 4.77
N LEU A 165 -4.07 18.79 5.85
CA LEU A 165 -4.07 17.39 6.26
C LEU A 165 -4.79 16.50 5.24
N ILE A 166 -5.94 16.92 4.69
CA ILE A 166 -6.66 16.18 3.64
C ILE A 166 -5.72 15.99 2.43
N PHE A 167 -5.12 17.07 1.95
CA PHE A 167 -4.19 17.02 0.81
C PHE A 167 -3.00 16.09 1.10
N GLY A 168 -2.34 16.26 2.24
CA GLY A 168 -1.16 15.47 2.62
C GLY A 168 -1.47 13.98 2.74
N VAL A 169 -2.57 13.63 3.41
CA VAL A 169 -3.02 12.24 3.58
C VAL A 169 -3.43 11.66 2.22
N ALA A 170 -4.23 12.38 1.43
CA ALA A 170 -4.71 11.89 0.13
C ALA A 170 -3.56 11.53 -0.82
N VAL A 171 -2.62 12.47 -1.03
CA VAL A 171 -1.49 12.24 -1.95
C VAL A 171 -0.57 11.13 -1.43
N THR A 172 -0.22 11.15 -0.14
CA THR A 172 0.68 10.14 0.43
C THR A 172 0.05 8.74 0.41
N CYS A 173 -1.24 8.63 0.74
CA CYS A 173 -1.93 7.34 0.72
C CYS A 173 -2.19 6.83 -0.69
N LEU A 174 -2.50 7.71 -1.66
CA LEU A 174 -2.58 7.33 -3.06
C LEU A 174 -1.27 6.71 -3.54
N THR A 175 -0.17 7.41 -3.35
CA THR A 175 1.16 6.94 -3.77
C THR A 175 1.54 5.63 -3.09
N ALA A 176 1.29 5.50 -1.78
CA ALA A 176 1.56 4.28 -1.03
C ALA A 176 0.68 3.10 -1.48
N THR A 177 -0.60 3.37 -1.77
CA THR A 177 -1.52 2.35 -2.29
C THR A 177 -1.08 1.86 -3.67
N LEU A 178 -0.65 2.76 -4.56
CA LEU A 178 -0.13 2.39 -5.88
C LEU A 178 1.22 1.66 -5.78
N PHE A 179 2.07 2.04 -4.81
CA PHE A 179 3.30 1.29 -4.52
C PHE A 179 3.01 -0.17 -4.14
N GLY A 180 2.06 -0.40 -3.23
CA GLY A 180 1.62 -1.75 -2.88
C GLY A 180 0.95 -2.48 -4.04
N HIS A 181 0.20 -1.75 -4.89
CA HIS A 181 -0.45 -2.27 -6.07
C HIS A 181 0.53 -2.89 -7.08
N VAL A 182 1.62 -2.19 -7.40
CA VAL A 182 2.67 -2.72 -8.30
C VAL A 182 3.25 -4.04 -7.77
N ILE A 183 3.51 -4.12 -6.46
CA ILE A 183 4.01 -5.35 -5.84
C ILE A 183 2.94 -6.46 -5.87
N GLY A 184 1.67 -6.09 -5.70
CA GLY A 184 0.54 -7.00 -5.86
C GLY A 184 0.43 -7.57 -7.27
N ASN A 185 0.65 -6.75 -8.29
CA ASN A 185 0.64 -7.19 -9.69
C ASN A 185 1.76 -8.19 -10.00
N ILE A 186 2.98 -7.98 -9.46
CA ILE A 186 4.06 -8.97 -9.60
C ILE A 186 3.69 -10.29 -8.92
N LEU A 187 3.11 -10.23 -7.71
CA LEU A 187 2.65 -11.44 -7.04
C LEU A 187 1.55 -12.15 -7.86
N PHE A 188 0.66 -11.39 -8.49
CA PHE A 188 -0.35 -11.94 -9.38
C PHE A 188 0.29 -12.68 -10.56
N GLU A 189 1.27 -12.07 -11.23
CA GLU A 189 2.02 -12.71 -12.32
C GLU A 189 2.72 -13.99 -11.85
N VAL A 190 3.46 -13.92 -10.75
CA VAL A 190 4.24 -15.06 -10.24
C VAL A 190 3.35 -16.24 -9.81
N ILE A 191 2.25 -15.95 -9.09
CA ILE A 191 1.39 -16.99 -8.53
C ILE A 191 0.49 -17.62 -9.61
N TYR A 192 -0.07 -16.80 -10.50
CA TYR A 192 -1.07 -17.27 -11.47
C TYR A 192 -0.48 -17.70 -12.81
N LEU A 193 0.80 -17.43 -13.10
CA LEU A 193 1.46 -17.87 -14.32
C LEU A 193 1.39 -19.40 -14.49
N GLN A 194 1.58 -20.16 -13.41
CA GLN A 194 1.55 -21.63 -13.46
C GLN A 194 0.13 -22.17 -13.68
N ALA A 195 -0.88 -21.47 -13.14
CA ALA A 195 -2.27 -21.87 -13.29
C ALA A 195 -2.86 -21.49 -14.66
N ASN A 196 -2.36 -20.41 -15.28
CA ASN A 196 -2.86 -19.86 -16.52
C ASN A 196 -1.70 -19.53 -17.48
N SER A 197 -1.34 -20.48 -18.31
CA SER A 197 -0.26 -20.30 -19.32
C SER A 197 -0.75 -19.65 -20.64
N SER A 198 -2.06 -19.41 -20.78
CA SER A 198 -2.63 -18.82 -22.00
C SER A 198 -2.32 -17.33 -22.09
N VAL A 199 -1.68 -16.91 -23.17
CA VAL A 199 -1.40 -15.50 -23.49
C VAL A 199 -2.70 -14.69 -23.63
N ASP A 200 -3.76 -15.29 -24.19
CA ASP A 200 -5.06 -14.62 -24.37
C ASP A 200 -5.76 -14.36 -23.03
N PHE A 201 -5.62 -15.27 -22.06
CA PHE A 201 -6.09 -15.03 -20.68
C PHE A 201 -5.43 -13.78 -20.10
N TRP A 202 -4.12 -13.64 -20.19
CA TRP A 202 -3.39 -12.51 -19.64
C TRP A 202 -3.73 -11.21 -20.36
N ARG A 203 -3.82 -11.25 -21.71
CA ARG A 203 -4.24 -10.07 -22.48
C ARG A 203 -5.64 -9.58 -22.08
N THR A 204 -6.61 -10.47 -21.98
CA THR A 204 -7.98 -10.14 -21.58
C THR A 204 -8.03 -9.61 -20.14
N THR A 205 -7.23 -10.20 -19.25
CA THR A 205 -7.11 -9.75 -17.86
C THR A 205 -6.58 -8.31 -17.80
N TRP A 206 -5.48 -8.01 -18.50
CA TRP A 206 -4.91 -6.64 -18.52
C TRP A 206 -5.87 -5.63 -19.14
N GLN A 207 -6.61 -6.00 -20.16
CA GLN A 207 -7.66 -5.15 -20.74
C GLN A 207 -8.75 -4.80 -19.72
N GLY A 208 -9.26 -5.80 -19.02
CA GLY A 208 -10.30 -5.60 -18.00
C GLY A 208 -9.83 -4.74 -16.82
N LEU A 209 -8.58 -4.92 -16.40
CA LEU A 209 -8.01 -4.21 -15.28
C LEU A 209 -7.65 -2.74 -15.56
N THR A 210 -7.48 -2.37 -16.83
CA THR A 210 -7.07 -1.01 -17.26
C THR A 210 -7.98 0.08 -16.69
N PHE A 211 -9.29 -0.16 -16.62
CA PHE A 211 -10.28 0.80 -16.12
C PHE A 211 -10.78 0.46 -14.71
N LEU A 212 -10.63 -0.78 -14.28
CA LEU A 212 -11.03 -1.19 -12.94
C LEU A 212 -10.08 -0.67 -11.86
N TYR A 213 -8.79 -0.79 -12.08
CA TYR A 213 -7.77 -0.35 -11.11
C TYR A 213 -7.90 1.11 -10.67
N PRO A 214 -8.11 2.08 -11.56
CA PRO A 214 -8.31 3.48 -11.15
C PRO A 214 -9.49 3.67 -10.21
N VAL A 215 -10.59 2.97 -10.45
CA VAL A 215 -11.78 3.04 -9.61
C VAL A 215 -11.50 2.45 -8.23
N GLU A 216 -10.92 1.25 -8.17
CA GLU A 216 -10.56 0.60 -6.91
C GLU A 216 -9.57 1.44 -6.09
N ARG A 217 -8.48 1.89 -6.71
CA ARG A 217 -7.44 2.68 -6.02
C ARG A 217 -7.94 4.07 -5.64
N GLY A 218 -8.79 4.67 -6.46
CA GLY A 218 -9.47 5.91 -6.15
C GLY A 218 -10.40 5.79 -4.93
N LEU A 219 -11.22 4.74 -4.88
CA LEU A 219 -12.10 4.46 -3.74
C LEU A 219 -11.30 4.17 -2.46
N VAL A 220 -10.26 3.34 -2.54
CA VAL A 220 -9.38 3.09 -1.39
C VAL A 220 -8.78 4.40 -0.89
N THR A 221 -8.23 5.23 -1.78
CA THR A 221 -7.62 6.52 -1.42
C THR A 221 -8.64 7.46 -0.78
N LEU A 222 -9.86 7.53 -1.32
CA LEU A 222 -10.94 8.34 -0.75
C LEU A 222 -11.26 7.91 0.68
N VAL A 223 -11.49 6.61 0.91
CA VAL A 223 -11.83 6.09 2.24
C VAL A 223 -10.67 6.27 3.21
N VAL A 224 -9.44 5.98 2.79
CA VAL A 224 -8.24 6.23 3.62
C VAL A 224 -8.12 7.71 4.00
N THR A 225 -8.43 8.63 3.08
CA THR A 225 -8.38 10.07 3.35
C THR A 225 -9.45 10.48 4.34
N LEU A 226 -10.68 9.98 4.17
CA LEU A 226 -11.81 10.27 5.07
C LEU A 226 -11.56 9.78 6.50
N VAL A 227 -10.96 8.61 6.66
CA VAL A 227 -10.62 8.04 7.97
C VAL A 227 -9.31 8.61 8.53
N GLY A 228 -8.30 8.71 7.69
CA GLY A 228 -6.95 9.10 8.08
C GLY A 228 -6.85 10.58 8.50
N THR A 229 -7.57 11.47 7.82
CA THR A 229 -7.51 12.91 8.16
C THR A 229 -7.97 13.21 9.60
N PRO A 230 -9.17 12.79 10.07
CA PRO A 230 -9.58 13.02 11.44
C PRO A 230 -8.67 12.27 12.43
N LEU A 231 -8.23 11.07 12.11
CA LEU A 231 -7.30 10.31 12.94
C LEU A 231 -5.99 11.07 13.14
N MET A 232 -5.36 11.56 12.07
CA MET A 232 -4.14 12.34 12.13
C MET A 232 -4.32 13.64 12.90
N LYS A 233 -5.47 14.32 12.71
CA LYS A 233 -5.79 15.54 13.45
C LYS A 233 -5.91 15.27 14.95
N THR A 234 -6.59 14.20 15.34
CA THR A 234 -6.74 13.78 16.73
C THR A 234 -5.39 13.42 17.35
N LEU A 235 -4.58 12.61 16.66
CA LEU A 235 -3.25 12.22 17.13
C LEU A 235 -2.35 13.45 17.36
N LYS A 236 -2.37 14.42 16.44
CA LYS A 236 -1.62 15.68 16.63
C LYS A 236 -2.12 16.49 17.83
N MET A 237 -3.43 16.60 18.02
CA MET A 237 -4.03 17.36 19.12
C MET A 237 -3.65 16.79 20.49
N TYR A 238 -3.53 15.45 20.59
CA TYR A 238 -3.08 14.78 21.82
C TYR A 238 -1.57 14.66 21.98
N GLY A 239 -0.78 15.32 21.11
CA GLY A 239 0.67 15.28 21.16
C GLY A 239 1.26 13.88 20.95
N PHE A 240 0.59 13.05 20.15
CA PHE A 240 1.08 11.71 19.85
C PHE A 240 2.44 11.80 19.14
N ARG A 241 3.46 11.22 19.76
CA ARG A 241 4.77 11.10 19.13
C ARG A 241 4.76 9.94 18.13
N TYR A 242 4.91 10.27 16.86
CA TYR A 242 5.07 9.27 15.81
C TYR A 242 6.41 8.56 15.99
N PHE A 243 6.44 7.25 15.73
CA PHE A 243 7.66 6.43 15.86
C PHE A 243 8.82 6.88 14.96
N SER A 244 8.54 7.69 13.98
CA SER A 244 9.52 8.21 13.02
C SER A 244 10.32 9.42 13.53
N MET A 245 9.99 9.96 14.71
CA MET A 245 10.60 11.19 15.26
C MET A 245 11.50 10.91 16.47
N GLU A 246 11.69 9.65 16.84
CA GLU A 246 12.69 9.19 17.81
C GLU A 246 13.90 8.62 17.03
#